data_157734a46b6b126ea06b1f2279e7ee6f
#
_entry.id   157734a46b6b126ea06b1f2279e7ee6f
#
_cell.length_a   1.000
_cell.length_b   1.000
_cell.length_c   1.000
_cell.angle_alpha   90.00
_cell.angle_beta   90.00
_cell.angle_gamma   90.00
#
_symmetry.space_group_name_H-M   'P 1'
#
loop_
_entity.id
_entity.type
_entity.pdbx_description
1 polymer ?
#
loop_
_entity_poly.entity_id
_entity_poly.type
_entity_poly.pdbx_seq_one_letter_code
_entity_poly.pdbx_strand_id
1 'polypeptide(L)'
;VKKGITMSFALTREGIKPVAKGFALALALFQIWFTTGFGVLDGSMMRVMFVSFITVLVFLFIPCRKYKENEKEPTLFLLIDLCCAGLAIATAVYFALHLTEITTRMRYIDDVTPAAKFFAAATVLLVLEITRRTTGWALVIVASTLILYAFFGDMLPRAVKHTGFTFDVI
;
A
#
# COMPACT_ATOMS: atom_id res chain seq x y z
N VAL A 1 -42.46 -24.27 -9.69
CA VAL A 1 -41.53 -24.18 -8.56
C VAL A 1 -40.74 -22.88 -8.70
N LYS A 2 -41.12 -21.84 -7.93
CA LYS A 2 -40.45 -20.54 -7.88
C LYS A 2 -39.07 -20.73 -7.24
N LYS A 3 -38.02 -20.65 -8.02
CA LYS A 3 -36.64 -20.52 -7.53
C LYS A 3 -36.51 -19.12 -6.94
N GLY A 4 -36.62 -19.03 -5.61
CA GLY A 4 -36.38 -17.80 -4.88
C GLY A 4 -34.96 -17.32 -5.17
N ILE A 5 -34.85 -16.16 -5.80
CA ILE A 5 -33.60 -15.42 -5.93
C ILE A 5 -33.34 -14.80 -4.56
N THR A 6 -32.82 -15.58 -3.63
CA THR A 6 -32.09 -15.06 -2.50
C THR A 6 -30.77 -14.55 -3.06
N MET A 7 -30.73 -13.24 -3.29
CA MET A 7 -29.51 -12.51 -3.57
C MET A 7 -28.67 -12.52 -2.28
N SER A 8 -28.09 -13.69 -1.97
CA SER A 8 -26.98 -13.76 -1.05
C SER A 8 -25.83 -12.99 -1.74
N PHE A 9 -25.64 -11.77 -1.32
CA PHE A 9 -24.43 -10.98 -1.67
C PHE A 9 -23.27 -11.68 -0.97
N ALA A 10 -22.93 -12.88 -1.44
CA ALA A 10 -21.75 -13.57 -1.01
C ALA A 10 -20.58 -12.70 -1.44
N LEU A 11 -19.88 -12.12 -0.47
CA LEU A 11 -18.67 -11.37 -0.67
C LEU A 11 -17.67 -12.31 -1.30
N THR A 12 -17.64 -12.36 -2.62
CA THR A 12 -16.73 -13.17 -3.42
C THR A 12 -15.86 -12.24 -4.25
N ARG A 13 -14.61 -12.63 -4.46
CA ARG A 13 -13.69 -11.85 -5.30
C ARG A 13 -14.22 -11.63 -6.72
N GLU A 14 -15.07 -12.52 -7.23
CA GLU A 14 -15.75 -12.31 -8.52
C GLU A 14 -16.74 -11.15 -8.51
N GLY A 15 -17.44 -10.93 -7.40
CA GLY A 15 -18.31 -9.78 -7.23
C GLY A 15 -17.54 -8.45 -7.13
N ILE A 16 -16.27 -8.49 -6.71
CA ILE A 16 -15.41 -7.31 -6.57
C ILE A 16 -14.69 -6.97 -7.90
N LYS A 17 -14.54 -7.92 -8.82
CA LYS A 17 -13.87 -7.71 -10.12
C LYS A 17 -14.35 -6.47 -10.90
N PRO A 18 -15.67 -6.18 -11.03
CA PRO A 18 -16.12 -4.98 -11.74
C PRO A 18 -15.68 -3.68 -11.05
N VAL A 19 -15.69 -3.65 -9.71
CA VAL A 19 -15.22 -2.51 -8.92
C VAL A 19 -13.72 -2.31 -9.13
N ALA A 20 -12.94 -3.39 -9.07
CA ALA A 20 -11.50 -3.36 -9.30
C ALA A 20 -11.15 -2.91 -10.73
N LYS A 21 -11.92 -3.33 -11.75
CA LYS A 21 -11.75 -2.85 -13.12
C LYS A 21 -12.07 -1.36 -13.24
N GLY A 22 -13.12 -0.87 -12.59
CA GLY A 22 -13.43 0.55 -12.52
C GLY A 22 -12.30 1.37 -11.89
N PHE A 23 -11.72 0.85 -10.82
CA PHE A 23 -10.57 1.47 -10.15
C PHE A 23 -9.31 1.49 -11.03
N ALA A 24 -9.05 0.41 -11.77
CA ALA A 24 -7.94 0.34 -12.73
C ALA A 24 -8.11 1.35 -13.88
N LEU A 25 -9.35 1.50 -14.39
CA LEU A 25 -9.66 2.49 -15.41
C LEU A 25 -9.48 3.91 -14.87
N ALA A 26 -9.95 4.17 -13.64
CA ALA A 26 -9.77 5.47 -12.99
C ALA A 26 -8.28 5.82 -12.81
N LEU A 27 -7.44 4.84 -12.43
CA LEU A 27 -5.99 5.03 -12.34
C LEU A 27 -5.38 5.36 -13.70
N ALA A 28 -5.76 4.65 -14.76
CA ALA A 28 -5.25 4.88 -16.10
C ALA A 28 -5.63 6.29 -16.62
N LEU A 29 -6.88 6.70 -16.43
CA LEU A 29 -7.34 8.03 -16.81
C LEU A 29 -6.65 9.13 -15.99
N PHE A 30 -6.50 8.94 -14.69
CA PHE A 30 -5.77 9.84 -13.81
C PHE A 30 -4.32 10.00 -14.27
N GLN A 31 -3.65 8.90 -14.60
CA GLN A 31 -2.27 8.92 -15.07
C GLN A 31 -2.12 9.67 -16.40
N ILE A 32 -3.03 9.42 -17.36
CA ILE A 32 -3.04 10.12 -18.65
C ILE A 32 -3.27 11.61 -18.43
N TRP A 33 -4.29 11.98 -17.65
CA TRP A 33 -4.63 13.38 -17.35
C TRP A 33 -3.46 14.13 -16.73
N PHE A 34 -2.75 13.49 -15.80
CA PHE A 34 -1.58 14.08 -15.17
C PHE A 34 -0.39 14.20 -16.13
N THR A 35 -0.11 13.14 -16.92
CA THR A 35 1.04 13.11 -17.85
C THR A 35 0.88 14.10 -19.00
N THR A 36 -0.35 14.42 -19.40
CA THR A 36 -0.64 15.44 -20.43
C THR A 36 -0.46 16.88 -19.94
N GLY A 37 -0.12 17.10 -18.66
CA GLY A 37 0.18 18.40 -18.09
C GLY A 37 -1.05 19.24 -17.71
N PHE A 38 -2.25 18.67 -17.78
CA PHE A 38 -3.48 19.33 -17.32
C PHE A 38 -3.58 19.38 -15.79
N GLY A 39 -2.86 18.51 -15.07
CA GLY A 39 -2.85 18.45 -13.62
C GLY A 39 -1.66 19.19 -13.02
N VAL A 40 -1.89 20.23 -12.24
CA VAL A 40 -0.87 20.93 -11.46
C VAL A 40 -0.80 20.31 -10.05
N LEU A 41 -0.31 19.07 -9.99
CA LEU A 41 -0.04 18.41 -8.71
C LEU A 41 1.45 18.40 -8.44
N ASP A 42 1.83 18.59 -7.16
CA ASP A 42 3.22 18.41 -6.75
C ASP A 42 3.68 16.97 -6.99
N GLY A 43 4.95 16.80 -7.41
CA GLY A 43 5.50 15.49 -7.73
C GLY A 43 5.46 14.49 -6.56
N SER A 44 5.47 14.98 -5.32
CA SER A 44 5.33 14.16 -4.12
C SER A 44 3.91 13.63 -3.97
N MET A 45 2.90 14.47 -4.21
CA MET A 45 1.49 14.08 -4.18
C MET A 45 1.17 13.02 -5.24
N MET A 46 1.74 13.19 -6.43
CA MET A 46 1.61 12.22 -7.52
C MET A 46 2.10 10.82 -7.10
N ARG A 47 3.28 10.75 -6.48
CA ARG A 47 3.86 9.48 -6.03
C ARG A 47 2.99 8.79 -4.98
N VAL A 48 2.51 9.54 -4.00
CA VAL A 48 1.62 9.02 -2.94
C VAL A 48 0.33 8.47 -3.53
N MET A 49 -0.32 9.23 -4.41
CA MET A 49 -1.54 8.81 -5.10
C MET A 49 -1.31 7.52 -5.91
N PHE A 50 -0.24 7.48 -6.71
CA PHE A 50 0.08 6.35 -7.56
C PHE A 50 0.34 5.06 -6.77
N VAL A 51 1.18 5.14 -5.72
CA VAL A 51 1.47 3.99 -4.85
C VAL A 51 0.19 3.50 -4.17
N SER A 52 -0.67 4.41 -3.71
CA SER A 52 -1.92 4.05 -3.04
C SER A 52 -2.90 3.39 -3.99
N PHE A 53 -3.07 3.89 -5.21
CA PHE A 53 -3.92 3.26 -6.23
C PHE A 53 -3.45 1.85 -6.56
N ILE A 54 -2.13 1.67 -6.79
CA ILE A 54 -1.56 0.33 -7.06
C ILE A 54 -1.79 -0.59 -5.87
N THR A 55 -1.57 -0.09 -4.64
CA THR A 55 -1.78 -0.87 -3.42
C THR A 55 -3.20 -1.41 -3.34
N VAL A 56 -4.20 -0.56 -3.52
CA VAL A 56 -5.62 -0.95 -3.52
C VAL A 56 -5.91 -1.97 -4.62
N LEU A 57 -5.41 -1.74 -5.85
CA LEU A 57 -5.61 -2.67 -6.96
C LEU A 57 -5.03 -4.05 -6.67
N VAL A 58 -3.82 -4.12 -6.14
CA VAL A 58 -3.19 -5.42 -5.83
C VAL A 58 -4.00 -6.19 -4.80
N PHE A 59 -4.49 -5.55 -3.73
CA PHE A 59 -5.33 -6.21 -2.74
C PHE A 59 -6.67 -6.68 -3.32
N LEU A 60 -7.24 -5.95 -4.28
CA LEU A 60 -8.49 -6.34 -4.93
C LEU A 60 -8.31 -7.47 -5.95
N PHE A 61 -7.20 -7.49 -6.70
CA PHE A 61 -6.98 -8.47 -7.78
C PHE A 61 -6.21 -9.71 -7.34
N ILE A 62 -5.21 -9.56 -6.46
CA ILE A 62 -4.27 -10.63 -6.12
C ILE A 62 -4.58 -11.14 -4.71
N PRO A 63 -5.07 -12.39 -4.58
CA PRO A 63 -5.35 -12.99 -3.27
C PRO A 63 -4.07 -13.22 -2.48
N CYS A 64 -4.17 -13.21 -1.14
CA CYS A 64 -3.06 -13.50 -0.24
C CYS A 64 -2.44 -14.87 -0.49
N ARG A 65 -3.26 -15.84 -0.90
CA ARG A 65 -2.86 -17.22 -1.25
C ARG A 65 -3.42 -17.59 -2.62
N LYS A 66 -2.64 -18.30 -3.42
CA LYS A 66 -3.14 -18.88 -4.68
C LYS A 66 -4.05 -20.06 -4.35
N TYR A 67 -5.32 -19.96 -4.71
CA TYR A 67 -6.30 -21.05 -4.60
C TYR A 67 -6.37 -21.82 -5.92
N LYS A 68 -6.62 -23.13 -5.83
CA LYS A 68 -6.92 -23.95 -7.01
C LYS A 68 -8.31 -23.57 -7.56
N GLU A 69 -8.51 -23.77 -8.84
CA GLU A 69 -9.69 -23.36 -9.61
C GLU A 69 -11.04 -23.83 -9.03
N ASN A 70 -11.03 -24.86 -8.16
CA ASN A 70 -12.21 -25.42 -7.48
C ASN A 70 -12.30 -25.09 -5.98
N GLU A 71 -11.35 -24.33 -5.41
CA GLU A 71 -11.38 -23.96 -3.99
C GLU A 71 -11.98 -22.56 -3.84
N LYS A 72 -13.04 -22.45 -3.03
CA LYS A 72 -13.60 -21.17 -2.65
C LYS A 72 -12.65 -20.46 -1.69
N GLU A 73 -12.32 -19.20 -1.98
CA GLU A 73 -11.56 -18.35 -1.06
C GLU A 73 -12.34 -18.21 0.26
N PRO A 74 -11.74 -18.50 1.42
CA PRO A 74 -12.41 -18.28 2.69
C PRO A 74 -12.70 -16.77 2.88
N THR A 75 -13.91 -16.47 3.30
CA THR A 75 -14.38 -15.08 3.49
C THR A 75 -13.44 -14.25 4.40
N LEU A 76 -12.74 -14.93 5.33
CA LEU A 76 -11.80 -14.28 6.24
C LEU A 76 -10.62 -13.63 5.47
N PHE A 77 -10.03 -14.32 4.49
CA PHE A 77 -8.92 -13.76 3.71
C PHE A 77 -9.35 -12.60 2.82
N LEU A 78 -10.56 -12.69 2.25
CA LEU A 78 -11.14 -11.59 1.51
C LEU A 78 -11.40 -10.37 2.40
N LEU A 79 -11.86 -10.59 3.64
CA LEU A 79 -12.06 -9.50 4.62
C LEU A 79 -10.73 -8.83 4.98
N ILE A 80 -9.68 -9.61 5.19
CA ILE A 80 -8.33 -9.09 5.45
C ILE A 80 -7.85 -8.24 4.26
N ASP A 81 -8.03 -8.72 3.03
CA ASP A 81 -7.65 -7.98 1.83
C ASP A 81 -8.42 -6.65 1.69
N LEU A 82 -9.71 -6.65 2.02
CA LEU A 82 -10.53 -5.43 2.05
C LEU A 82 -10.10 -4.47 3.16
N CYS A 83 -9.74 -4.98 4.34
CA CYS A 83 -9.19 -4.16 5.42
C CYS A 83 -7.85 -3.51 5.01
N CYS A 84 -6.96 -4.27 4.37
CA CYS A 84 -5.70 -3.76 3.85
C CYS A 84 -5.91 -2.70 2.74
N ALA A 85 -6.87 -2.92 1.84
CA ALA A 85 -7.26 -1.93 0.83
C ALA A 85 -7.83 -0.66 1.47
N GLY A 86 -8.68 -0.80 2.49
CA GLY A 86 -9.20 0.33 3.27
C GLY A 86 -8.10 1.10 4.00
N LEU A 87 -7.14 0.40 4.60
CA LEU A 87 -5.98 1.01 5.24
C LEU A 87 -5.11 1.76 4.21
N ALA A 88 -4.93 1.21 3.01
CA ALA A 88 -4.21 1.88 1.93
C ALA A 88 -4.90 3.19 1.50
N ILE A 89 -6.22 3.19 1.41
CA ILE A 89 -6.99 4.42 1.11
C ILE A 89 -6.85 5.43 2.26
N ALA A 90 -6.97 4.99 3.51
CA ALA A 90 -6.81 5.86 4.68
C ALA A 90 -5.42 6.51 4.72
N THR A 91 -4.38 5.73 4.41
CA THR A 91 -3.00 6.21 4.30
C THR A 91 -2.85 7.25 3.19
N ALA A 92 -3.45 7.00 2.02
CA ALA A 92 -3.44 7.94 0.91
C ALA A 92 -4.09 9.28 1.27
N VAL A 93 -5.25 9.23 1.90
CA VAL A 93 -5.99 10.42 2.34
C VAL A 93 -5.19 11.19 3.39
N TYR A 94 -4.61 10.48 4.37
CA TYR A 94 -3.79 11.10 5.40
C TYR A 94 -2.60 11.86 4.78
N PHE A 95 -1.83 11.20 3.92
CA PHE A 95 -0.69 11.84 3.26
C PHE A 95 -1.10 12.98 2.31
N ALA A 96 -2.23 12.86 1.62
CA ALA A 96 -2.74 13.92 0.75
C ALA A 96 -3.11 15.18 1.54
N LEU A 97 -3.72 15.02 2.72
CA LEU A 97 -4.14 16.13 3.58
C LEU A 97 -2.96 16.82 4.29
N HIS A 98 -1.91 16.05 4.65
CA HIS A 98 -0.75 16.55 5.40
C HIS A 98 0.50 16.72 4.53
N LEU A 99 0.35 16.70 3.20
CA LEU A 99 1.49 16.72 2.27
C LEU A 99 2.39 17.94 2.49
N THR A 100 1.80 19.12 2.65
CA THR A 100 2.56 20.37 2.86
C THR A 100 3.40 20.29 4.13
N GLU A 101 2.83 19.82 5.23
CA GLU A 101 3.55 19.62 6.49
C GLU A 101 4.69 18.62 6.34
N ILE A 102 4.45 17.51 5.66
CA ILE A 102 5.44 16.46 5.45
C ILE A 102 6.58 16.91 4.55
N THR A 103 6.30 17.70 3.51
CA THR A 103 7.31 18.13 2.54
C THR A 103 8.12 19.34 3.02
N THR A 104 7.52 20.20 3.85
CA THR A 104 8.21 21.40 4.42
C THR A 104 8.93 21.10 5.72
N ARG A 105 8.66 19.95 6.35
CA ARG A 105 9.29 19.57 7.62
C ARG A 105 10.80 19.46 7.50
N MET A 106 11.51 20.07 8.45
CA MET A 106 12.97 19.96 8.58
C MET A 106 13.32 18.68 9.33
N ARG A 107 14.10 17.81 8.68
CA ARG A 107 14.60 16.57 9.31
C ARG A 107 15.43 16.91 10.55
N TYR A 108 15.25 16.14 11.62
CA TYR A 108 15.94 16.28 12.93
C TYR A 108 15.54 17.50 13.77
N ILE A 109 14.64 18.39 13.30
CA ILE A 109 14.22 19.58 14.04
C ILE A 109 12.75 19.46 14.43
N ASP A 110 11.90 19.05 13.50
CA ASP A 110 10.46 18.98 13.73
C ASP A 110 10.05 17.57 14.18
N ASP A 111 9.28 17.49 15.27
CA ASP A 111 8.75 16.23 15.80
C ASP A 111 7.73 15.61 14.84
N VAL A 112 7.80 14.28 14.71
CA VAL A 112 6.85 13.53 13.89
C VAL A 112 5.62 13.17 14.72
N THR A 113 4.45 13.56 14.24
CA THR A 113 3.18 13.21 14.86
C THR A 113 3.03 11.68 14.99
N PRO A 114 2.53 11.13 16.11
CA PRO A 114 2.32 9.68 16.25
C PRO A 114 1.47 9.07 15.13
N ALA A 115 0.49 9.83 14.62
CA ALA A 115 -0.32 9.43 13.48
C ALA A 115 0.53 9.28 12.20
N ALA A 116 1.44 10.21 11.93
CA ALA A 116 2.35 10.12 10.78
C ALA A 116 3.25 8.87 10.86
N LYS A 117 3.78 8.56 12.05
CA LYS A 117 4.57 7.34 12.29
C LYS A 117 3.75 6.08 12.02
N PHE A 118 2.51 6.05 12.49
CA PHE A 118 1.61 4.91 12.24
C PHE A 118 1.33 4.71 10.76
N PHE A 119 0.94 5.76 10.03
CA PHE A 119 0.63 5.66 8.60
C PHE A 119 1.88 5.37 7.75
N ALA A 120 3.05 5.89 8.13
CA ALA A 120 4.32 5.56 7.48
C ALA A 120 4.65 4.07 7.64
N ALA A 121 4.60 3.54 8.87
CA ALA A 121 4.82 2.12 9.12
C ALA A 121 3.79 1.23 8.40
N ALA A 122 2.50 1.63 8.42
CA ALA A 122 1.46 0.93 7.70
C ALA A 122 1.75 0.87 6.19
N THR A 123 2.21 1.99 5.58
CA THR A 123 2.58 2.02 4.17
C THR A 123 3.70 1.04 3.85
N VAL A 124 4.77 1.02 4.66
CA VAL A 124 5.90 0.10 4.47
C VAL A 124 5.42 -1.35 4.53
N LEU A 125 4.61 -1.71 5.52
CA LEU A 125 4.07 -3.07 5.66
C LEU A 125 3.16 -3.46 4.50
N LEU A 126 2.28 -2.56 4.05
CA LEU A 126 1.42 -2.78 2.89
C LEU A 126 2.25 -3.00 1.62
N VAL A 127 3.28 -2.20 1.39
CA VAL A 127 4.17 -2.33 0.23
C VAL A 127 4.97 -3.64 0.29
N LEU A 128 5.46 -4.05 1.44
CA LEU A 128 6.12 -5.35 1.60
C LEU A 128 5.16 -6.51 1.31
N GLU A 129 3.92 -6.43 1.79
CA GLU A 129 2.90 -7.45 1.51
C GLU A 129 2.54 -7.52 0.02
N ILE A 130 2.42 -6.38 -0.66
CA ILE A 130 2.23 -6.33 -2.11
C ILE A 130 3.40 -6.98 -2.85
N THR A 131 4.62 -6.63 -2.45
CA THR A 131 5.85 -7.19 -3.03
C THR A 131 5.88 -8.71 -2.86
N ARG A 132 5.47 -9.21 -1.68
CA ARG A 132 5.34 -10.64 -1.43
C ARG A 132 4.36 -11.32 -2.39
N ARG A 133 3.22 -10.69 -2.66
CA ARG A 133 2.16 -11.24 -3.52
C ARG A 133 2.52 -11.22 -5.00
N THR A 134 3.22 -10.19 -5.43
CA THR A 134 3.55 -9.99 -6.86
C THR A 134 4.87 -10.64 -7.26
N THR A 135 5.91 -10.44 -6.49
CA THR A 135 7.29 -10.87 -6.82
C THR A 135 7.72 -12.10 -6.01
N GLY A 136 7.13 -12.31 -4.83
CA GLY A 136 7.47 -13.41 -3.94
C GLY A 136 8.42 -13.01 -2.80
N TRP A 137 8.87 -14.02 -2.05
CA TRP A 137 9.63 -13.81 -0.80
C TRP A 137 11.04 -13.26 -1.00
N ALA A 138 11.69 -13.54 -2.15
CA ALA A 138 13.08 -13.14 -2.37
C ALA A 138 13.28 -11.63 -2.22
N LEU A 139 12.45 -10.83 -2.89
CA LEU A 139 12.55 -9.36 -2.83
C LEU A 139 12.14 -8.81 -1.45
N VAL A 140 11.19 -9.43 -0.78
CA VAL A 140 10.78 -9.05 0.58
C VAL A 140 11.93 -9.24 1.58
N ILE A 141 12.66 -10.37 1.48
CA ILE A 141 13.82 -10.62 2.35
C ILE A 141 14.90 -9.56 2.12
N VAL A 142 15.23 -9.26 0.86
CA VAL A 142 16.21 -8.22 0.54
C VAL A 142 15.77 -6.85 1.07
N ALA A 143 14.53 -6.45 0.79
CA ALA A 143 14.00 -5.16 1.26
C ALA A 143 13.97 -5.08 2.79
N SER A 144 13.50 -6.14 3.47
CA SER A 144 13.48 -6.19 4.93
C SER A 144 14.89 -6.14 5.54
N THR A 145 15.85 -6.81 4.92
CA THR A 145 17.26 -6.76 5.35
C THR A 145 17.82 -5.34 5.24
N LEU A 146 17.53 -4.63 4.14
CA LEU A 146 17.96 -3.25 3.97
C LEU A 146 17.30 -2.30 4.98
N ILE A 147 16.02 -2.50 5.29
CA ILE A 147 15.32 -1.73 6.31
C ILE A 147 15.95 -1.99 7.69
N LEU A 148 16.18 -3.25 8.04
CA LEU A 148 16.86 -3.61 9.30
C LEU A 148 18.29 -3.03 9.37
N TYR A 149 19.02 -3.08 8.25
CA TYR A 149 20.32 -2.44 8.14
C TYR A 149 20.25 -0.93 8.41
N ALA A 150 19.24 -0.24 7.87
CA ALA A 150 19.05 1.19 8.13
C ALA A 150 18.83 1.51 9.62
N PHE A 151 18.08 0.67 10.35
CA PHE A 151 17.84 0.87 11.78
C PHE A 151 19.04 0.48 12.65
N PHE A 152 19.67 -0.65 12.36
CA PHE A 152 20.72 -1.26 13.22
C PHE A 152 22.13 -0.99 12.71
N GLY A 153 22.32 -0.08 11.77
CA GLY A 153 23.65 0.23 11.18
C GLY A 153 24.71 0.67 12.19
N ASP A 154 24.30 1.23 13.33
CA ASP A 154 25.21 1.66 14.40
C ASP A 154 25.81 0.48 15.19
N MET A 155 25.13 -0.68 15.25
CA MET A 155 25.58 -1.88 15.95
C MET A 155 26.52 -2.75 15.10
N LEU A 156 26.73 -2.42 13.83
CA LEU A 156 27.50 -3.23 12.89
C LEU A 156 29.02 -3.01 12.99
N PRO A 157 29.85 -3.96 12.52
CA PRO A 157 31.31 -3.83 12.50
C PRO A 157 31.74 -2.61 11.69
N ARG A 158 32.91 -2.03 12.04
CA ARG A 158 33.44 -0.78 11.47
C ARG A 158 33.42 -0.69 9.95
N ALA A 159 33.54 -1.81 9.24
CA ALA A 159 33.58 -1.85 7.78
C ALA A 159 32.21 -1.51 7.12
N VAL A 160 31.10 -1.71 7.81
CA VAL A 160 29.72 -1.48 7.32
C VAL A 160 28.91 -0.63 8.29
N LYS A 161 29.57 -0.05 9.28
CA LYS A 161 28.93 0.83 10.28
C LYS A 161 28.53 2.14 9.62
N HIS A 162 27.25 2.52 9.83
CA HIS A 162 26.76 3.89 9.57
C HIS A 162 25.98 4.39 10.78
N THR A 163 25.80 5.68 10.90
CA THR A 163 24.90 6.27 11.88
C THR A 163 23.49 5.73 11.61
N GLY A 164 22.97 4.89 12.52
CA GLY A 164 21.62 4.35 12.44
C GLY A 164 20.59 5.48 12.31
N PHE A 165 19.56 5.25 11.52
CA PHE A 165 18.46 6.21 11.40
C PHE A 165 17.43 5.97 12.49
N THR A 166 16.98 7.05 13.13
CA THR A 166 15.86 7.01 14.06
C THR A 166 14.55 6.88 13.26
N PHE A 167 13.54 6.26 13.86
CA PHE A 167 12.22 6.09 13.21
C PHE A 167 11.60 7.42 12.73
N ASP A 168 12.01 8.55 13.30
CA ASP A 168 11.54 9.89 12.92
C ASP A 168 12.13 10.41 11.61
N VAL A 169 13.15 9.73 11.08
CA VAL A 169 13.90 10.14 9.88
C VAL A 169 13.60 9.25 8.67
N ILE A 170 13.18 8.01 8.92
CA ILE A 170 12.79 7.04 7.89
C ILE A 170 11.32 7.20 7.52
#